data_ee4fe84eb75a3ab540b7023ce6e41627
#
_entry.id   ee4fe84eb75a3ab540b7023ce6e41627
#
_cell.length_a   1.000
_cell.length_b   1.000
_cell.length_c   1.000
_cell.angle_alpha   90.00
_cell.angle_beta   90.00
_cell.angle_gamma   90.00
#
_symmetry.space_group_name_H-M   'P 1'
#
loop_
_entity.id
_entity.type
_entity.pdbx_description
1 polymer ?
#
loop_
_entity_poly.entity_id
_entity_poly.type
_entity_poly.pdbx_seq_one_letter_code
_entity_poly.pdbx_strand_id
1 'polypeptide(L)'
;GRNGYYDQKPIAELMGTMGEEIGPEFVLATGDVHHFDGVRSVNDPLWMTNYELIYSHPELMIDWFPVLGNHEYRGNTQAVLDYTNISRRWTMPARYYTKAFEDKGTTIRIVWIDTTPLIDKYRNESDKYPDACKQDISKQLSWLESVLASAKEDWIIVAGHHPIYAYTPKEESERLDMQKRVDSILRKHNVDMYICGHIHNF
;
A
#
# COMPACT_ATOMS: atom_id res chain seq x y z
N GLY A 1 10.40 -1.45 4.38
CA GLY A 1 11.60 -0.79 4.90
C GLY A 1 12.38 -1.65 5.89
N ARG A 2 13.68 -1.43 6.00
CA ARG A 2 14.59 -2.26 6.81
C ARG A 2 15.60 -1.40 7.58
N ASN A 3 15.13 -0.37 8.28
CA ASN A 3 15.97 0.54 9.08
C ASN A 3 17.10 1.21 8.28
N GLY A 4 16.89 1.51 7.00
CA GLY A 4 17.90 2.07 6.11
C GLY A 4 18.96 1.06 5.63
N TYR A 5 18.83 -0.22 6.01
CA TYR A 5 19.72 -1.27 5.53
C TYR A 5 19.44 -1.67 4.09
N TYR A 6 20.39 -2.35 3.49
CA TYR A 6 20.37 -2.72 2.07
C TYR A 6 20.22 -1.47 1.19
N ASP A 7 19.38 -1.52 0.22
CA ASP A 7 19.22 -0.43 -0.76
C ASP A 7 18.21 0.64 -0.32
N GLN A 8 17.58 0.51 0.87
CA GLN A 8 16.52 1.45 1.28
C GLN A 8 17.00 2.89 1.34
N LYS A 9 18.15 3.15 1.99
CA LYS A 9 18.67 4.51 2.10
C LYS A 9 19.16 5.08 0.77
N PRO A 10 19.97 4.37 -0.04
CA PRO A 10 20.32 4.83 -1.38
C PRO A 10 19.10 5.09 -2.28
N ILE A 11 18.07 4.26 -2.21
CA ILE A 11 16.82 4.48 -2.96
C ILE A 11 16.10 5.73 -2.46
N ALA A 12 16.03 5.95 -1.15
CA ALA A 12 15.40 7.16 -0.60
C ALA A 12 16.14 8.44 -1.03
N GLU A 13 17.47 8.41 -1.08
CA GLU A 13 18.29 9.50 -1.60
C GLU A 13 18.03 9.75 -3.10
N LEU A 14 17.97 8.65 -3.89
CA LEU A 14 17.63 8.73 -5.31
C LEU A 14 16.22 9.29 -5.54
N MET A 15 15.24 8.85 -4.75
CA MET A 15 13.87 9.40 -4.80
C MET A 15 13.86 10.91 -4.55
N GLY A 16 14.65 11.39 -3.59
CA GLY A 16 14.79 12.82 -3.32
C GLY A 16 15.38 13.59 -4.51
N THR A 17 16.48 13.08 -5.09
CA THR A 17 17.12 13.69 -6.28
C THR A 17 16.17 13.68 -7.48
N MET A 18 15.47 12.59 -7.73
CA MET A 18 14.44 12.53 -8.78
C MET A 18 13.29 13.50 -8.49
N GLY A 19 12.94 13.68 -7.21
CA GLY A 19 11.94 14.66 -6.78
C GLY A 19 12.26 16.09 -7.20
N GLU A 20 13.52 16.50 -7.14
CA GLU A 20 13.97 17.82 -7.62
C GLU A 20 13.72 18.02 -9.11
N GLU A 21 13.76 16.94 -9.90
CA GLU A 21 13.56 16.99 -11.35
C GLU A 21 12.08 16.96 -11.74
N ILE A 22 11.27 16.10 -11.06
CA ILE A 22 9.91 15.83 -11.50
C ILE A 22 8.81 16.56 -10.68
N GLY A 23 9.14 17.11 -9.50
CA GLY A 23 8.20 17.80 -8.63
C GLY A 23 7.01 16.94 -8.21
N PRO A 24 7.20 15.80 -7.50
CA PRO A 24 6.10 14.91 -7.17
C PRO A 24 5.14 15.59 -6.18
N GLU A 25 3.84 15.35 -6.35
CA GLU A 25 2.82 15.89 -5.45
C GLU A 25 2.52 14.95 -4.27
N PHE A 26 2.74 13.65 -4.44
CA PHE A 26 2.55 12.63 -3.40
C PHE A 26 3.36 11.36 -3.70
N VAL A 27 3.43 10.48 -2.72
CA VAL A 27 4.05 9.15 -2.84
C VAL A 27 3.02 8.05 -2.60
N LEU A 28 2.97 7.06 -3.49
CA LEU A 28 2.26 5.81 -3.25
C LEU A 28 3.21 4.83 -2.55
N ALA A 29 2.92 4.50 -1.27
CA ALA A 29 3.69 3.51 -0.52
C ALA A 29 2.99 2.15 -0.56
N THR A 30 3.54 1.22 -1.30
CA THR A 30 2.92 -0.08 -1.62
C THR A 30 3.04 -1.14 -0.52
N GLY A 31 3.15 -0.73 0.74
CA GLY A 31 3.21 -1.61 1.92
C GLY A 31 4.61 -2.08 2.30
N ASP A 32 4.69 -2.85 3.36
CA ASP A 32 5.95 -3.34 3.94
C ASP A 32 6.95 -2.21 4.26
N VAL A 33 6.44 -1.10 4.78
CA VAL A 33 7.28 0.01 5.24
C VAL A 33 8.07 -0.40 6.48
N HIS A 34 7.52 -1.30 7.29
CA HIS A 34 8.09 -1.72 8.58
C HIS A 34 8.42 -3.22 8.63
N HIS A 35 9.56 -3.61 8.04
CA HIS A 35 10.12 -4.95 8.22
C HIS A 35 10.78 -5.06 9.62
N PHE A 36 10.73 -6.23 10.30
CA PHE A 36 10.11 -7.47 9.83
C PHE A 36 8.72 -7.72 10.44
N ASP A 37 8.43 -7.13 11.61
CA ASP A 37 7.26 -7.47 12.42
C ASP A 37 6.29 -6.29 12.60
N GLY A 38 6.31 -5.35 11.66
CA GLY A 38 5.49 -4.15 11.73
C GLY A 38 5.84 -3.25 12.92
N VAL A 39 4.98 -2.30 13.21
CA VAL A 39 5.09 -1.41 14.37
C VAL A 39 4.20 -1.90 15.52
N ARG A 40 4.55 -1.58 16.76
CA ARG A 40 3.79 -1.95 17.96
C ARG A 40 2.82 -0.87 18.38
N SER A 41 3.13 0.40 18.11
CA SER A 41 2.33 1.56 18.46
C SER A 41 2.69 2.76 17.57
N VAL A 42 1.96 3.85 17.69
CA VAL A 42 2.30 5.13 17.05
C VAL A 42 3.61 5.74 17.54
N ASN A 43 4.10 5.29 18.69
CA ASN A 43 5.37 5.74 19.29
C ASN A 43 6.52 4.75 19.07
N ASP A 44 6.32 3.72 18.22
CA ASP A 44 7.37 2.74 17.91
C ASP A 44 8.56 3.46 17.25
N PRO A 45 9.80 3.24 17.73
CA PRO A 45 11.00 3.82 17.11
C PRO A 45 11.17 3.49 15.62
N LEU A 46 10.57 2.42 15.13
CA LEU A 46 10.60 2.03 13.72
C LEU A 46 9.99 3.12 12.81
N TRP A 47 9.08 3.94 13.30
CA TRP A 47 8.58 5.09 12.52
C TRP A 47 9.71 6.03 12.12
N MET A 48 10.62 6.30 13.06
CA MET A 48 11.78 7.16 12.79
C MET A 48 12.80 6.44 11.89
N THR A 49 13.17 5.21 12.24
CA THR A 49 14.30 4.51 11.60
C THR A 49 13.95 3.83 10.27
N ASN A 50 12.68 3.57 10.00
CA ASN A 50 12.23 2.99 8.71
C ASN A 50 11.58 4.01 7.77
N TYR A 51 11.09 5.12 8.28
CA TYR A 51 10.30 6.06 7.49
C TYR A 51 10.79 7.50 7.61
N GLU A 52 10.61 8.17 8.77
CA GLU A 52 10.80 9.61 8.88
C GLU A 52 12.23 10.05 8.58
N LEU A 53 13.24 9.36 9.13
CA LEU A 53 14.65 9.69 8.93
C LEU A 53 15.24 9.13 7.63
N ILE A 54 14.59 8.13 7.03
CA ILE A 54 15.06 7.56 5.77
C ILE A 54 14.63 8.43 4.59
N TYR A 55 13.34 8.74 4.51
CA TYR A 55 12.78 9.56 3.43
C TYR A 55 12.74 11.04 3.83
N SER A 56 13.89 11.58 4.26
CA SER A 56 13.99 12.91 4.85
C SER A 56 14.36 14.03 3.86
N HIS A 57 14.50 13.72 2.57
CA HIS A 57 14.74 14.71 1.55
C HIS A 57 13.57 15.72 1.48
N PRO A 58 13.83 17.05 1.29
CA PRO A 58 12.76 18.05 1.24
C PRO A 58 11.65 17.73 0.24
N GLU A 59 11.98 17.22 -0.95
CA GLU A 59 11.02 16.83 -1.99
C GLU A 59 10.14 15.64 -1.62
N LEU A 60 10.48 14.93 -0.55
CA LEU A 60 9.68 13.81 -0.01
C LEU A 60 8.83 14.22 1.21
N MET A 61 8.84 15.51 1.60
CA MET A 61 7.98 16.08 2.66
C MET A 61 6.57 16.40 2.16
N ILE A 62 6.05 15.56 1.29
CA ILE A 62 4.73 15.59 0.65
C ILE A 62 3.84 14.50 1.22
N ASP A 63 2.58 14.42 0.80
CA ASP A 63 1.65 13.38 1.23
C ASP A 63 2.12 11.97 0.80
N TRP A 64 2.09 11.04 1.74
CA TRP A 64 2.33 9.62 1.51
C TRP A 64 1.04 8.85 1.72
N PHE A 65 0.58 8.15 0.69
CA PHE A 65 -0.63 7.32 0.70
C PHE A 65 -0.24 5.84 0.74
N PRO A 66 -0.19 5.22 1.91
CA PRO A 66 0.22 3.82 2.05
C PRO A 66 -0.92 2.82 1.88
N VAL A 67 -0.53 1.57 1.60
CA VAL A 67 -1.32 0.37 1.86
C VAL A 67 -0.65 -0.46 2.95
N LEU A 68 -1.39 -1.37 3.59
CA LEU A 68 -0.82 -2.36 4.49
C LEU A 68 -0.19 -3.50 3.69
N GLY A 69 1.03 -3.87 4.04
CA GLY A 69 1.66 -5.10 3.59
C GLY A 69 1.52 -6.23 4.61
N ASN A 70 2.02 -7.40 4.29
CA ASN A 70 1.95 -8.54 5.20
C ASN A 70 2.86 -8.37 6.44
N HIS A 71 3.90 -7.54 6.35
CA HIS A 71 4.76 -7.23 7.50
C HIS A 71 4.06 -6.30 8.50
N GLU A 72 3.25 -5.34 8.08
CA GLU A 72 2.41 -4.53 8.98
C GLU A 72 1.41 -5.42 9.75
N TYR A 73 0.93 -6.50 9.14
CA TYR A 73 0.01 -7.45 9.79
C TYR A 73 0.65 -8.35 10.85
N ARG A 74 1.98 -8.38 10.97
CA ARG A 74 2.70 -9.01 12.09
C ARG A 74 2.72 -8.12 13.33
N GLY A 75 2.51 -6.83 13.16
CA GLY A 75 2.47 -5.84 14.22
C GLY A 75 1.06 -5.34 14.52
N ASN A 76 0.97 -4.10 14.93
CA ASN A 76 -0.29 -3.42 15.22
C ASN A 76 -0.74 -2.61 14.00
N THR A 77 -1.62 -3.18 13.18
CA THR A 77 -2.15 -2.53 11.98
C THR A 77 -2.94 -1.25 12.29
N GLN A 78 -3.61 -1.18 13.46
CA GLN A 78 -4.31 0.04 13.87
C GLN A 78 -3.34 1.20 14.11
N ALA A 79 -2.17 0.92 14.69
CA ALA A 79 -1.14 1.95 14.87
C ALA A 79 -0.65 2.53 13.53
N VAL A 80 -0.68 1.75 12.45
CA VAL A 80 -0.33 2.24 11.10
C VAL A 80 -1.35 3.26 10.60
N LEU A 81 -2.64 3.03 10.84
CA LEU A 81 -3.70 3.98 10.53
C LEU A 81 -3.61 5.22 11.44
N ASP A 82 -3.47 5.02 12.74
CA ASP A 82 -3.47 6.09 13.76
C ASP A 82 -2.27 7.04 13.59
N TYR A 83 -1.18 6.58 12.97
CA TYR A 83 -0.02 7.42 12.67
C TYR A 83 -0.35 8.59 11.75
N THR A 84 -1.44 8.54 11.02
CA THR A 84 -2.00 9.68 10.27
C THR A 84 -2.25 10.91 11.16
N ASN A 85 -2.51 10.71 12.44
CA ASN A 85 -2.72 11.81 13.39
C ASN A 85 -1.40 12.35 13.98
N ILE A 86 -0.27 11.70 13.70
CA ILE A 86 1.06 12.04 14.23
C ILE A 86 1.93 12.68 13.15
N SER A 87 2.07 12.02 12.00
CA SER A 87 2.91 12.49 10.89
C SER A 87 2.14 13.46 9.99
N ARG A 88 2.82 14.53 9.58
CA ARG A 88 2.23 15.52 8.65
C ARG A 88 2.02 14.97 7.24
N ARG A 89 2.77 13.93 6.87
CA ARG A 89 2.80 13.39 5.51
C ARG A 89 2.21 11.98 5.38
N TRP A 90 2.00 11.26 6.49
CA TRP A 90 1.39 9.93 6.46
C TRP A 90 -0.13 10.04 6.42
N THR A 91 -0.75 9.66 5.31
CA THR A 91 -2.19 9.80 5.08
C THR A 91 -2.81 8.44 4.79
N MET A 92 -3.30 7.77 5.84
CA MET A 92 -3.98 6.48 5.76
C MET A 92 -5.30 6.51 6.54
N PRO A 93 -6.38 7.03 5.94
CA PRO A 93 -7.65 7.27 6.65
C PRO A 93 -8.40 5.98 7.01
N ALA A 94 -8.11 4.89 6.33
CA ALA A 94 -8.72 3.57 6.55
C ALA A 94 -7.82 2.47 5.97
N ARG A 95 -8.15 1.19 6.22
CA ARG A 95 -7.42 0.03 5.64
C ARG A 95 -7.52 -0.03 4.13
N TYR A 96 -8.62 0.44 3.59
CA TYR A 96 -8.85 0.63 2.16
C TYR A 96 -9.63 1.93 1.96
N TYR A 97 -9.26 2.70 0.96
CA TYR A 97 -9.78 4.05 0.74
C TYR A 97 -9.59 4.48 -0.71
N THR A 98 -10.18 5.60 -1.09
CA THR A 98 -10.05 6.17 -2.43
C THR A 98 -9.95 7.69 -2.38
N LYS A 99 -9.24 8.24 -3.36
CA LYS A 99 -9.12 9.70 -3.55
C LYS A 99 -9.06 10.01 -5.04
N ALA A 100 -9.71 11.11 -5.43
CA ALA A 100 -9.59 11.65 -6.76
C ALA A 100 -8.60 12.82 -6.76
N PHE A 101 -7.88 12.95 -7.87
CA PHE A 101 -6.96 14.05 -8.15
C PHE A 101 -7.31 14.67 -9.48
N GLU A 102 -7.01 15.94 -9.66
CA GLU A 102 -7.17 16.66 -10.91
C GLU A 102 -5.94 17.54 -11.17
N ASP A 103 -5.40 17.47 -12.38
CA ASP A 103 -4.41 18.42 -12.88
C ASP A 103 -4.75 18.82 -14.31
N LYS A 104 -4.87 20.12 -14.57
CA LYS A 104 -5.08 20.71 -15.89
C LYS A 104 -6.25 20.08 -16.67
N GLY A 105 -7.32 19.70 -15.96
CA GLY A 105 -8.52 19.09 -16.54
C GLY A 105 -8.44 17.59 -16.77
N THR A 106 -7.34 16.93 -16.41
CA THR A 106 -7.24 15.47 -16.37
C THR A 106 -7.52 14.99 -14.96
N THR A 107 -8.38 14.01 -14.84
CA THR A 107 -8.82 13.46 -13.54
C THR A 107 -8.30 12.04 -13.33
N ILE A 108 -7.88 11.73 -12.10
CA ILE A 108 -7.36 10.41 -11.72
C ILE A 108 -8.06 9.95 -10.45
N ARG A 109 -8.65 8.75 -10.48
CA ARG A 109 -9.10 8.05 -9.28
C ARG A 109 -8.05 7.05 -8.85
N ILE A 110 -7.58 7.15 -7.61
CA ILE A 110 -6.74 6.12 -7.01
C ILE A 110 -7.55 5.41 -5.93
N VAL A 111 -7.49 4.07 -5.94
CA VAL A 111 -8.18 3.20 -4.99
C VAL A 111 -7.13 2.32 -4.30
N TRP A 112 -6.95 2.49 -3.00
CA TRP A 112 -6.04 1.69 -2.18
C TRP A 112 -6.81 0.54 -1.56
N ILE A 113 -6.28 -0.69 -1.72
CA ILE A 113 -6.91 -1.90 -1.19
C ILE A 113 -5.98 -2.62 -0.20
N ASP A 114 -6.57 -3.21 0.83
CA ASP A 114 -5.87 -4.03 1.81
C ASP A 114 -5.84 -5.48 1.35
N THR A 115 -4.72 -5.90 0.77
CA THR A 115 -4.61 -7.19 0.10
C THR A 115 -4.27 -8.35 1.03
N THR A 116 -3.63 -8.11 2.17
CA THR A 116 -3.22 -9.18 3.09
C THR A 116 -4.40 -10.06 3.55
N PRO A 117 -5.55 -9.52 3.97
CA PRO A 117 -6.70 -10.35 4.34
C PRO A 117 -7.35 -11.06 3.14
N LEU A 118 -7.09 -10.63 1.92
CA LEU A 118 -7.62 -11.28 0.71
C LEU A 118 -6.91 -12.59 0.35
N ILE A 119 -5.88 -12.95 1.09
CA ILE A 119 -5.04 -14.13 0.83
C ILE A 119 -5.21 -15.13 1.96
N ASP A 120 -5.62 -16.35 1.62
CA ASP A 120 -5.97 -17.38 2.60
C ASP A 120 -4.81 -17.78 3.52
N LYS A 121 -3.58 -17.78 3.00
CA LYS A 121 -2.37 -18.02 3.79
C LYS A 121 -2.31 -17.15 5.06
N TYR A 122 -2.48 -15.84 4.91
CA TYR A 122 -2.38 -14.91 6.04
C TYR A 122 -3.55 -15.03 7.02
N ARG A 123 -4.70 -15.38 6.54
CA ARG A 123 -5.88 -15.64 7.38
C ARG A 123 -5.76 -16.91 8.21
N ASN A 124 -5.08 -17.92 7.65
CA ASN A 124 -4.88 -19.21 8.30
C ASN A 124 -3.73 -19.20 9.31
N GLU A 125 -2.77 -18.28 9.17
CA GLU A 125 -1.62 -18.11 10.08
C GLU A 125 -1.92 -17.03 11.14
N SER A 126 -3.00 -17.16 11.90
CA SER A 126 -3.47 -16.14 12.85
C SER A 126 -2.48 -15.79 13.97
N ASP A 127 -1.61 -16.72 14.35
CA ASP A 127 -0.55 -16.45 15.35
C ASP A 127 0.46 -15.43 14.85
N LYS A 128 0.73 -15.44 13.56
CA LYS A 128 1.69 -14.55 12.90
C LYS A 128 1.04 -13.28 12.34
N TYR A 129 -0.22 -13.37 11.93
CA TYR A 129 -0.99 -12.30 11.30
C TYR A 129 -2.33 -12.12 12.01
N PRO A 130 -2.34 -11.68 13.28
CA PRO A 130 -3.51 -11.78 14.16
C PRO A 130 -4.73 -10.98 13.71
N ASP A 131 -4.53 -9.97 12.87
CA ASP A 131 -5.63 -9.14 12.37
C ASP A 131 -6.17 -9.57 11.01
N ALA A 132 -5.47 -10.42 10.27
CA ALA A 132 -5.87 -10.80 8.91
C ALA A 132 -7.21 -11.56 8.87
N CYS A 133 -7.40 -12.52 9.79
CA CYS A 133 -8.64 -13.29 9.86
C CYS A 133 -9.85 -12.49 10.39
N LYS A 134 -9.60 -11.35 11.05
CA LYS A 134 -10.65 -10.47 11.59
C LYS A 134 -11.27 -9.54 10.55
N GLN A 135 -10.64 -9.40 9.37
CA GLN A 135 -11.14 -8.50 8.35
C GLN A 135 -12.28 -9.11 7.54
N ASP A 136 -13.28 -8.31 7.24
CA ASP A 136 -14.41 -8.69 6.39
C ASP A 136 -14.06 -8.51 4.92
N ILE A 137 -13.68 -9.62 4.28
CA ILE A 137 -13.31 -9.65 2.86
C ILE A 137 -14.48 -9.22 1.97
N SER A 138 -15.67 -9.71 2.26
CA SER A 138 -16.86 -9.45 1.44
C SER A 138 -17.21 -7.98 1.45
N LYS A 139 -17.09 -7.33 2.61
CA LYS A 139 -17.31 -5.90 2.74
C LYS A 139 -16.31 -5.10 1.90
N GLN A 140 -15.01 -5.44 1.95
CA GLN A 140 -14.00 -4.76 1.15
C GLN A 140 -14.23 -4.94 -0.35
N LEU A 141 -14.51 -6.17 -0.81
CA LEU A 141 -14.73 -6.44 -2.23
C LEU A 141 -16.01 -5.76 -2.75
N SER A 142 -17.09 -5.74 -1.97
CA SER A 142 -18.30 -5.00 -2.32
C SER A 142 -18.06 -3.50 -2.37
N TRP A 143 -17.27 -2.96 -1.46
CA TRP A 143 -16.85 -1.55 -1.49
C TRP A 143 -16.01 -1.24 -2.74
N LEU A 144 -15.02 -2.09 -3.07
CA LEU A 144 -14.19 -1.93 -4.27
C LEU A 144 -15.05 -1.90 -5.53
N GLU A 145 -15.97 -2.87 -5.67
CA GLU A 145 -16.93 -2.93 -6.77
C GLU A 145 -17.75 -1.63 -6.88
N SER A 146 -18.27 -1.13 -5.76
CA SER A 146 -19.08 0.09 -5.72
C SER A 146 -18.27 1.34 -6.10
N VAL A 147 -17.06 1.47 -5.61
CA VAL A 147 -16.16 2.61 -5.94
C VAL A 147 -15.86 2.62 -7.43
N LEU A 148 -15.46 1.47 -7.99
CA LEU A 148 -15.08 1.35 -9.39
C LEU A 148 -16.30 1.55 -10.32
N ALA A 149 -17.46 1.03 -9.94
CA ALA A 149 -18.70 1.23 -10.71
C ALA A 149 -19.15 2.72 -10.79
N SER A 150 -18.80 3.51 -9.78
CA SER A 150 -19.15 4.94 -9.72
C SER A 150 -18.04 5.86 -10.26
N ALA A 151 -16.85 5.36 -10.49
CA ALA A 151 -15.72 6.14 -10.99
C ALA A 151 -15.99 6.67 -12.41
N LYS A 152 -15.64 7.92 -12.65
CA LYS A 152 -15.84 8.62 -13.94
C LYS A 152 -14.57 9.39 -14.34
N GLU A 153 -13.52 9.23 -13.60
CA GLU A 153 -12.24 9.88 -13.85
C GLU A 153 -11.60 9.32 -15.13
N ASP A 154 -10.75 10.12 -15.78
CA ASP A 154 -10.06 9.74 -17.02
C ASP A 154 -9.13 8.55 -16.82
N TRP A 155 -8.55 8.42 -15.62
CA TRP A 155 -7.69 7.32 -15.23
C TRP A 155 -8.15 6.70 -13.92
N ILE A 156 -8.19 5.37 -13.88
CA ILE A 156 -8.53 4.59 -12.67
C ILE A 156 -7.34 3.71 -12.33
N ILE A 157 -6.71 3.98 -11.19
CA ILE A 157 -5.55 3.26 -10.69
C ILE A 157 -5.92 2.55 -9.39
N VAL A 158 -5.56 1.28 -9.25
CA VAL A 158 -5.72 0.54 -7.99
C VAL A 158 -4.34 0.23 -7.43
N ALA A 159 -4.13 0.48 -6.15
CA ALA A 159 -2.89 0.20 -5.44
C ALA A 159 -3.14 -0.83 -4.34
N GLY A 160 -2.31 -1.87 -4.29
CA GLY A 160 -2.31 -2.89 -3.24
C GLY A 160 -0.89 -3.34 -2.93
N HIS A 161 -0.74 -4.25 -1.96
CA HIS A 161 0.60 -4.75 -1.63
C HIS A 161 0.98 -5.96 -2.49
N HIS A 162 0.11 -6.96 -2.56
CA HIS A 162 0.40 -8.22 -3.25
C HIS A 162 0.10 -8.14 -4.74
N PRO A 163 0.96 -8.72 -5.60
CA PRO A 163 0.73 -8.74 -7.04
C PRO A 163 -0.41 -9.69 -7.43
N ILE A 164 -1.09 -9.36 -8.54
CA ILE A 164 -2.03 -10.24 -9.21
C ILE A 164 -1.27 -11.16 -10.17
N TYR A 165 -0.29 -10.59 -10.87
CA TYR A 165 0.59 -11.28 -11.79
C TYR A 165 2.05 -10.94 -11.50
N ALA A 166 2.94 -11.93 -11.55
CA ALA A 166 4.38 -11.74 -11.49
C ALA A 166 5.10 -12.91 -12.16
N TYR A 167 6.23 -12.63 -12.76
CA TYR A 167 7.08 -13.67 -13.38
C TYR A 167 8.03 -14.24 -12.31
N THR A 168 7.47 -15.04 -11.41
CA THR A 168 8.21 -15.76 -10.36
C THR A 168 7.41 -16.97 -9.88
N PRO A 169 8.05 -18.11 -9.56
CA PRO A 169 7.37 -19.24 -8.92
C PRO A 169 7.07 -18.99 -7.43
N LYS A 170 7.72 -17.97 -6.82
CA LYS A 170 7.48 -17.65 -5.41
C LYS A 170 6.05 -17.17 -5.22
N GLU A 171 5.43 -17.62 -4.13
CA GLU A 171 4.16 -17.10 -3.62
C GLU A 171 3.00 -17.22 -4.64
N GLU A 172 3.02 -18.29 -5.44
CA GLU A 172 2.01 -18.55 -6.45
C GLU A 172 0.59 -18.63 -5.86
N SER A 173 0.43 -19.27 -4.71
CA SER A 173 -0.87 -19.36 -4.02
C SER A 173 -1.46 -18.00 -3.67
N GLU A 174 -0.63 -17.04 -3.32
CA GLU A 174 -1.07 -15.67 -3.01
C GLU A 174 -1.59 -14.97 -4.27
N ARG A 175 -0.89 -15.13 -5.40
CA ARG A 175 -1.35 -14.59 -6.69
C ARG A 175 -2.66 -15.25 -7.16
N LEU A 176 -2.83 -16.54 -6.95
CA LEU A 176 -4.07 -17.23 -7.28
C LEU A 176 -5.25 -16.68 -6.48
N ASP A 177 -5.07 -16.40 -5.20
CA ASP A 177 -6.08 -15.75 -4.38
C ASP A 177 -6.42 -14.34 -4.87
N MET A 178 -5.40 -13.56 -5.24
CA MET A 178 -5.58 -12.22 -5.81
C MET A 178 -6.29 -12.27 -7.16
N GLN A 179 -5.91 -13.20 -8.05
CA GLN A 179 -6.58 -13.42 -9.33
C GLN A 179 -8.05 -13.79 -9.14
N LYS A 180 -8.33 -14.70 -8.21
CA LYS A 180 -9.69 -15.15 -7.92
C LYS A 180 -10.59 -14.05 -7.37
N ARG A 181 -10.06 -13.19 -6.50
CA ARG A 181 -10.87 -12.21 -5.73
C ARG A 181 -10.87 -10.82 -6.34
N VAL A 182 -9.79 -10.39 -6.97
CA VAL A 182 -9.59 -8.99 -7.37
C VAL A 182 -9.57 -8.81 -8.88
N ASP A 183 -8.86 -9.65 -9.64
CA ASP A 183 -8.63 -9.45 -11.07
C ASP A 183 -9.92 -9.28 -11.88
N SER A 184 -10.94 -10.12 -11.62
CA SER A 184 -12.21 -10.04 -12.31
C SER A 184 -12.94 -8.70 -12.09
N ILE A 185 -12.82 -8.13 -10.89
CA ILE A 185 -13.42 -6.83 -10.55
C ILE A 185 -12.68 -5.72 -11.30
N LEU A 186 -11.34 -5.73 -11.28
CA LEU A 186 -10.55 -4.72 -11.97
C LEU A 186 -10.81 -4.71 -13.49
N ARG A 187 -10.85 -5.90 -14.11
CA ARG A 187 -11.15 -6.04 -15.55
C ARG A 187 -12.57 -5.61 -15.91
N LYS A 188 -13.56 -5.98 -15.09
CA LYS A 188 -14.96 -5.60 -15.29
C LYS A 188 -15.15 -4.08 -15.35
N HIS A 189 -14.38 -3.34 -14.56
CA HIS A 189 -14.48 -1.88 -14.46
C HIS A 189 -13.38 -1.14 -15.25
N ASN A 190 -12.65 -1.83 -16.13
CA ASN A 190 -11.63 -1.25 -16.99
C ASN A 190 -10.60 -0.42 -16.21
N VAL A 191 -10.10 -0.96 -15.09
CA VAL A 191 -9.02 -0.32 -14.33
C VAL A 191 -7.79 -0.23 -15.22
N ASP A 192 -7.21 0.96 -15.34
CA ASP A 192 -6.09 1.24 -16.24
C ASP A 192 -4.76 0.67 -15.72
N MET A 193 -4.57 0.70 -14.39
CA MET A 193 -3.32 0.23 -13.79
C MET A 193 -3.54 -0.37 -12.41
N TYR A 194 -2.80 -1.46 -12.11
CA TYR A 194 -2.63 -2.00 -10.77
C TYR A 194 -1.17 -1.87 -10.33
N ILE A 195 -0.94 -1.19 -9.21
CA ILE A 195 0.39 -0.95 -8.64
C ILE A 195 0.55 -1.80 -7.39
N CYS A 196 1.68 -2.51 -7.26
CA CYS A 196 1.95 -3.37 -6.12
C CYS A 196 3.44 -3.42 -5.74
N GLY A 197 3.74 -4.11 -4.62
CA GLY A 197 5.08 -4.39 -4.12
C GLY A 197 5.31 -5.88 -3.90
N HIS A 198 5.76 -6.27 -2.71
CA HIS A 198 5.87 -7.62 -2.14
C HIS A 198 7.00 -8.51 -2.70
N ILE A 199 7.15 -8.61 -4.01
CA ILE A 199 8.06 -9.57 -4.66
C ILE A 199 9.53 -9.20 -4.51
N HIS A 200 9.87 -7.93 -4.21
CA HIS A 200 11.24 -7.41 -4.15
C HIS A 200 12.02 -7.62 -5.47
N ASN A 201 11.32 -7.47 -6.59
CA ASN A 201 11.89 -7.58 -7.94
C ASN A 201 11.10 -6.68 -8.90
N PHE A 202 11.75 -6.33 -10.00
CA PHE A 202 11.14 -5.54 -11.09
C PHE A 202 10.79 -6.43 -12.27
#